data_4f266bf9d28a2fe9c6b0f414fc2226e3
#
_entry.id   4f266bf9d28a2fe9c6b0f414fc2226e3
#
_cell.length_a   1.000
_cell.length_b   1.000
_cell.length_c   1.000
_cell.angle_alpha   90.00
_cell.angle_beta   90.00
_cell.angle_gamma   90.00
#
_symmetry.space_group_name_H-M   'P 1'
#
loop_
_entity.id
_entity.type
_entity.pdbx_description
1 polymer ?
#
loop_
_entity_poly.entity_id
_entity_poly.type
_entity_poly.pdbx_seq_one_letter_code
_entity_poly.pdbx_strand_id
1 'polypeptide(L)'
;MTQHSRDTPQFYLTAPSPCPYLPGRHERKVFTHLVGERAGDLNDLLTHGGFRRSQSIAYRPACDQCRACVSVRVIANEFRPSRNFRKVIARNADIIGEQRSAVPTSEQYSVFRAYLDSRHRHGGMADMTVLDYAMMVEDSHVETRIIEYRKRGPDSGITGRGEELIAVALTDVLSDGLSMVYSFFEPGEVSRSMGTFMILDHIARARRQGLPYVYLGYWIEGSKKMDYKARFLPQQRLAPSGWLRIEAQGDATSEPQD
;
A
#
# COMPACT_ATOMS: atom_id res chain seq x y z
N MET A 1 -43.84 1.68 -8.54
CA MET A 1 -42.82 0.87 -9.28
C MET A 1 -41.51 1.64 -9.20
N THR A 2 -40.70 1.36 -8.22
CA THR A 2 -39.38 1.96 -8.03
C THR A 2 -38.39 1.27 -8.99
N GLN A 3 -37.96 1.96 -10.02
CA GLN A 3 -36.84 1.54 -10.84
C GLN A 3 -35.60 1.53 -9.95
N HIS A 4 -35.19 0.36 -9.50
CA HIS A 4 -33.81 0.12 -9.08
C HIS A 4 -32.96 0.26 -10.37
N SER A 5 -32.48 1.47 -10.62
CA SER A 5 -31.34 1.67 -11.50
C SER A 5 -30.22 0.77 -10.96
N ARG A 6 -29.92 -0.31 -11.67
CA ARG A 6 -28.73 -1.10 -11.39
C ARG A 6 -27.56 -0.21 -11.79
N ASP A 7 -26.99 0.49 -10.83
CA ASP A 7 -25.76 1.25 -11.01
C ASP A 7 -24.63 0.27 -11.35
N THR A 8 -24.60 -0.08 -12.62
CA THR A 8 -23.50 -0.90 -13.17
C THR A 8 -22.28 -0.01 -13.26
N PRO A 9 -21.15 -0.38 -12.64
CA PRO A 9 -19.94 0.43 -12.71
C PRO A 9 -19.52 0.67 -14.16
N GLN A 10 -19.31 1.92 -14.52
CA GLN A 10 -18.79 2.28 -15.83
C GLN A 10 -17.26 2.25 -15.79
N PHE A 11 -16.65 1.58 -16.76
CA PHE A 11 -15.22 1.50 -16.89
C PHE A 11 -14.72 2.39 -18.03
N TYR A 12 -13.65 3.10 -17.76
CA TYR A 12 -12.99 4.01 -18.67
C TYR A 12 -11.56 3.57 -18.93
N LEU A 13 -11.02 3.91 -20.08
CA LEU A 13 -9.65 3.61 -20.47
C LEU A 13 -8.88 4.92 -20.69
N THR A 14 -7.69 5.03 -20.08
CA THR A 14 -6.84 6.21 -20.27
C THR A 14 -6.20 6.21 -21.65
N ALA A 15 -5.79 7.40 -22.12
CA ALA A 15 -4.85 7.49 -23.23
C ALA A 15 -3.50 6.84 -22.83
N PRO A 16 -2.71 6.37 -23.82
CA PRO A 16 -1.35 5.89 -23.56
C PRO A 16 -0.46 7.01 -23.00
N SER A 17 0.36 6.67 -21.99
CA SER A 17 1.37 7.58 -21.43
C SER A 17 2.66 6.80 -21.15
N PRO A 18 3.83 7.46 -20.99
CA PRO A 18 5.07 6.79 -20.65
C PRO A 18 4.95 5.94 -19.38
N CYS A 19 5.44 4.71 -19.40
CA CYS A 19 5.41 3.82 -18.26
C CYS A 19 6.39 4.28 -17.18
N PRO A 20 5.96 4.51 -15.92
CA PRO A 20 6.83 4.98 -14.84
C PRO A 20 7.75 3.90 -14.28
N TYR A 21 7.61 2.65 -14.71
CA TYR A 21 8.33 1.49 -14.17
C TYR A 21 9.30 0.86 -15.16
N LEU A 22 8.93 0.77 -16.42
CA LEU A 22 9.70 0.10 -17.46
C LEU A 22 10.05 1.09 -18.58
N PRO A 23 11.33 1.45 -18.75
CA PRO A 23 11.75 2.40 -19.77
C PRO A 23 11.34 2.00 -21.19
N GLY A 24 10.98 2.98 -22.00
CA GLY A 24 10.61 2.77 -23.40
C GLY A 24 9.24 2.12 -23.64
N ARG A 25 8.45 1.88 -22.57
CA ARG A 25 7.08 1.35 -22.68
C ARG A 25 6.04 2.43 -22.41
N HIS A 26 4.82 2.18 -22.86
CA HIS A 26 3.66 3.00 -22.55
C HIS A 26 2.73 2.25 -21.61
N GLU A 27 2.11 2.99 -20.68
CA GLU A 27 1.05 2.47 -19.83
C GLU A 27 -0.32 2.95 -20.29
N ARG A 28 -1.31 2.11 -20.07
CA ARG A 28 -2.73 2.44 -20.08
C ARG A 28 -3.38 1.86 -18.86
N LYS A 29 -4.44 2.50 -18.38
CA LYS A 29 -5.18 2.04 -17.19
C LYS A 29 -6.65 1.96 -17.54
N VAL A 30 -7.29 0.87 -17.14
CA VAL A 30 -8.74 0.83 -17.01
C VAL A 30 -9.08 1.27 -15.59
N PHE A 31 -10.09 2.13 -15.46
CA PHE A 31 -10.54 2.63 -14.16
C PHE A 31 -12.05 2.80 -14.10
N THR A 32 -12.56 2.85 -12.87
CA THR A 32 -13.95 3.19 -12.54
C THR A 32 -14.00 4.06 -11.31
N HIS A 33 -15.10 4.79 -11.13
CA HIS A 33 -15.31 5.61 -9.95
C HIS A 33 -15.83 4.78 -8.78
N LEU A 34 -15.33 5.09 -7.60
CA LEU A 34 -15.77 4.55 -6.31
C LEU A 34 -16.57 5.63 -5.59
N VAL A 35 -17.85 5.76 -5.92
CA VAL A 35 -18.73 6.79 -5.36
C VAL A 35 -20.03 6.17 -4.87
N GLY A 36 -20.64 6.82 -3.87
CA GLY A 36 -21.91 6.41 -3.29
C GLY A 36 -21.80 5.28 -2.27
N GLU A 37 -22.95 4.80 -1.79
CA GLU A 37 -23.04 3.85 -0.67
C GLU A 37 -22.40 2.48 -0.95
N ARG A 38 -22.34 2.07 -2.22
CA ARG A 38 -21.77 0.78 -2.63
C ARG A 38 -20.29 0.83 -2.97
N ALA A 39 -19.64 1.98 -2.77
CA ALA A 39 -18.22 2.13 -3.11
C ALA A 39 -17.31 1.16 -2.33
N GLY A 40 -17.62 0.88 -1.08
CA GLY A 40 -16.89 -0.09 -0.27
C GLY A 40 -16.93 -1.50 -0.85
N ASP A 41 -18.12 -2.03 -1.12
CA ASP A 41 -18.32 -3.36 -1.71
C ASP A 41 -17.65 -3.46 -3.09
N LEU A 42 -17.77 -2.38 -3.89
CA LEU A 42 -17.14 -2.31 -5.21
C LEU A 42 -15.62 -2.30 -5.11
N ASN A 43 -15.05 -1.54 -4.17
CA ASN A 43 -13.60 -1.52 -3.93
C ASN A 43 -13.07 -2.89 -3.51
N ASP A 44 -13.79 -3.59 -2.64
CA ASP A 44 -13.48 -4.96 -2.22
C ASP A 44 -13.42 -5.90 -3.43
N LEU A 45 -14.50 -5.95 -4.19
CA LEU A 45 -14.60 -6.79 -5.40
C LEU A 45 -13.48 -6.47 -6.41
N LEU A 46 -13.24 -5.20 -6.67
CA LEU A 46 -12.23 -4.75 -7.64
C LEU A 46 -10.81 -5.02 -7.15
N THR A 47 -10.54 -4.89 -5.84
CA THR A 47 -9.23 -5.22 -5.25
C THR A 47 -8.92 -6.71 -5.41
N HIS A 48 -9.92 -7.59 -5.21
CA HIS A 48 -9.79 -9.03 -5.51
C HIS A 48 -9.50 -9.28 -7.00
N GLY A 49 -10.07 -8.47 -7.90
CA GLY A 49 -9.80 -8.48 -9.34
C GLY A 49 -8.50 -7.79 -9.75
N GLY A 50 -7.65 -7.40 -8.79
CA GLY A 50 -6.34 -6.81 -9.04
C GLY A 50 -6.34 -5.31 -9.33
N PHE A 51 -7.44 -4.61 -9.04
CA PHE A 51 -7.46 -3.15 -9.06
C PHE A 51 -6.80 -2.57 -7.82
N ARG A 52 -6.41 -1.30 -7.92
CA ARG A 52 -5.92 -0.48 -6.81
C ARG A 52 -6.73 0.79 -6.73
N ARG A 53 -6.92 1.28 -5.51
CA ARG A 53 -7.54 2.58 -5.30
C ARG A 53 -6.53 3.73 -5.43
N SER A 54 -7.00 4.82 -5.97
CA SER A 54 -6.35 6.14 -5.92
C SER A 54 -7.45 7.19 -5.79
N GLN A 55 -7.52 7.86 -4.65
CA GLN A 55 -8.63 8.76 -4.31
C GLN A 55 -9.99 8.08 -4.50
N SER A 56 -10.89 8.66 -5.28
CA SER A 56 -12.24 8.18 -5.58
C SER A 56 -12.31 7.24 -6.80
N ILE A 57 -11.17 6.68 -7.26
CA ILE A 57 -11.16 5.72 -8.37
C ILE A 57 -10.48 4.40 -8.02
N ALA A 58 -10.96 3.31 -8.62
CA ALA A 58 -10.22 2.05 -8.71
C ALA A 58 -9.67 1.88 -10.12
N TYR A 59 -8.40 1.50 -10.23
CA TYR A 59 -7.73 1.33 -11.52
C TYR A 59 -6.89 0.06 -11.59
N ARG A 60 -6.70 -0.44 -12.80
CA ARG A 60 -5.80 -1.55 -13.13
C ARG A 60 -5.05 -1.25 -14.42
N PRO A 61 -3.77 -1.65 -14.55
CA PRO A 61 -3.05 -1.59 -15.82
C PRO A 61 -3.77 -2.38 -16.91
N ALA A 62 -3.88 -1.77 -18.08
CA ALA A 62 -4.50 -2.33 -19.30
C ALA A 62 -3.61 -2.01 -20.51
N CYS A 63 -2.30 -2.21 -20.36
CA CYS A 63 -1.31 -1.90 -21.38
C CYS A 63 -1.36 -2.90 -22.53
N ASP A 64 -1.19 -2.39 -23.75
CA ASP A 64 -1.07 -3.22 -24.94
C ASP A 64 0.21 -4.07 -24.83
N GLN A 65 0.10 -5.39 -25.01
CA GLN A 65 1.20 -6.37 -25.01
C GLN A 65 2.09 -6.38 -23.75
N CYS A 66 1.63 -5.83 -22.61
CA CYS A 66 2.38 -5.84 -21.37
C CYS A 66 1.52 -6.33 -20.19
N ARG A 67 2.04 -7.31 -19.43
CA ARG A 67 1.42 -7.88 -18.23
C ARG A 67 2.36 -7.90 -17.02
N ALA A 68 3.35 -7.00 -17.01
CA ALA A 68 4.39 -6.99 -15.97
C ALA A 68 3.88 -6.53 -14.59
N CYS A 69 2.79 -5.77 -14.54
CA CYS A 69 2.22 -5.30 -13.26
C CYS A 69 1.33 -6.39 -12.66
N VAL A 70 1.86 -7.09 -11.66
CA VAL A 70 1.18 -8.21 -10.98
C VAL A 70 0.72 -7.74 -9.60
N SER A 71 -0.58 -7.83 -9.31
CA SER A 71 -1.10 -7.55 -7.97
C SER A 71 -0.59 -8.59 -6.98
N VAL A 72 -0.15 -8.14 -5.79
CA VAL A 72 0.36 -9.01 -4.74
C VAL A 72 -0.29 -8.73 -3.41
N ARG A 73 -0.52 -9.82 -2.64
CA ARG A 73 -0.98 -9.75 -1.25
C ARG A 73 -0.20 -10.75 -0.39
N VAL A 74 0.19 -10.33 0.80
CA VAL A 74 0.89 -11.17 1.78
C VAL A 74 -0.13 -12.00 2.54
N ILE A 75 0.16 -13.27 2.80
CA ILE A 75 -0.67 -14.14 3.66
C ILE A 75 -0.28 -13.85 5.11
N ALA A 76 -1.04 -12.97 5.76
CA ALA A 76 -0.67 -12.40 7.04
C ALA A 76 -0.54 -13.44 8.16
N ASN A 77 -1.46 -14.41 8.22
CA ASN A 77 -1.47 -15.42 9.29
C ASN A 77 -0.27 -16.37 9.26
N GLU A 78 0.28 -16.58 8.08
CA GLU A 78 1.39 -17.50 7.86
C GLU A 78 2.75 -16.81 7.77
N PHE A 79 2.75 -15.49 7.59
CA PHE A 79 3.99 -14.72 7.49
C PHE A 79 4.88 -14.91 8.72
N ARG A 80 6.16 -15.20 8.48
CA ARG A 80 7.19 -15.28 9.52
C ARG A 80 8.33 -14.33 9.15
N PRO A 81 8.65 -13.33 9.97
CA PRO A 81 9.70 -12.38 9.66
C PRO A 81 11.06 -13.08 9.59
N SER A 82 11.74 -12.91 8.46
CA SER A 82 13.12 -13.35 8.26
C SER A 82 14.08 -12.65 9.24
N ARG A 83 15.34 -13.10 9.32
CA ARG A 83 16.38 -12.45 10.13
C ARG A 83 16.51 -10.96 9.80
N ASN A 84 16.44 -10.61 8.51
CA ASN A 84 16.55 -9.21 8.09
C ASN A 84 15.30 -8.40 8.49
N PHE A 85 14.12 -8.96 8.39
CA PHE A 85 12.89 -8.30 8.85
C PHE A 85 12.89 -8.11 10.37
N ARG A 86 13.37 -9.09 11.14
CA ARG A 86 13.53 -8.91 12.60
C ARG A 86 14.49 -7.77 12.95
N LYS A 87 15.58 -7.58 12.18
CA LYS A 87 16.47 -6.43 12.36
C LYS A 87 15.76 -5.10 12.08
N VAL A 88 14.89 -5.06 11.06
CA VAL A 88 14.08 -3.85 10.78
C VAL A 88 13.12 -3.57 11.92
N ILE A 89 12.42 -4.59 12.43
CA ILE A 89 11.51 -4.43 13.59
C ILE A 89 12.28 -3.92 14.81
N ALA A 90 13.40 -4.53 15.15
CA ALA A 90 14.22 -4.12 16.32
C ALA A 90 14.75 -2.69 16.18
N ARG A 91 15.16 -2.27 14.97
CA ARG A 91 15.65 -0.90 14.72
C ARG A 91 14.57 0.17 14.91
N ASN A 92 13.32 -0.21 14.80
CA ASN A 92 12.16 0.66 14.92
C ASN A 92 11.34 0.39 16.20
N ALA A 93 11.95 -0.17 17.23
CA ALA A 93 11.28 -0.48 18.51
C ALA A 93 10.80 0.77 19.26
N ASP A 94 11.40 1.93 18.98
CA ASP A 94 11.03 3.24 19.49
C ASP A 94 9.88 3.91 18.73
N ILE A 95 9.35 3.26 17.67
CA ILE A 95 8.26 3.80 16.86
C ILE A 95 6.94 3.16 17.23
N ILE A 96 5.93 3.99 17.44
CA ILE A 96 4.54 3.56 17.65
C ILE A 96 3.74 3.87 16.38
N GLY A 97 3.02 2.86 15.88
CA GLY A 97 2.01 3.05 14.84
C GLY A 97 0.63 3.21 15.48
N GLU A 98 -0.02 4.35 15.32
CA GLU A 98 -1.36 4.61 15.81
C GLU A 98 -2.36 4.71 14.65
N GLN A 99 -3.50 4.04 14.81
CA GLN A 99 -4.59 4.15 13.85
C GLN A 99 -5.43 5.39 14.16
N ARG A 100 -5.65 6.18 13.12
CA ARG A 100 -6.46 7.39 13.15
C ARG A 100 -7.55 7.33 12.07
N SER A 101 -8.59 8.13 12.25
CA SER A 101 -9.54 8.40 11.17
C SER A 101 -8.84 9.09 10.00
N ALA A 102 -9.41 8.95 8.79
CA ALA A 102 -8.87 9.60 7.60
C ALA A 102 -9.16 11.12 7.61
N VAL A 103 -8.46 11.82 8.48
CA VAL A 103 -8.53 13.29 8.62
C VAL A 103 -7.14 13.86 8.40
N PRO A 104 -6.95 14.76 7.43
CA PRO A 104 -5.65 15.34 7.12
C PRO A 104 -5.22 16.33 8.20
N THR A 105 -3.92 16.37 8.47
CA THR A 105 -3.32 17.34 9.38
C THR A 105 -2.15 18.07 8.72
N SER A 106 -1.81 19.27 9.23
CA SER A 106 -0.65 20.01 8.76
C SER A 106 0.66 19.29 9.01
N GLU A 107 0.76 18.52 10.10
CA GLU A 107 1.93 17.70 10.42
C GLU A 107 2.11 16.59 9.39
N GLN A 108 1.04 15.86 9.05
CA GLN A 108 1.05 14.84 7.99
C GLN A 108 1.46 15.44 6.64
N TYR A 109 0.92 16.61 6.29
CA TYR A 109 1.27 17.29 5.04
C TYR A 109 2.76 17.69 5.01
N SER A 110 3.34 18.13 6.11
CA SER A 110 4.76 18.46 6.20
C SER A 110 5.64 17.27 5.89
N VAL A 111 5.36 16.10 6.49
CA VAL A 111 6.05 14.83 6.19
C VAL A 111 5.85 14.41 4.73
N PHE A 112 4.62 14.54 4.22
CA PHE A 112 4.29 14.24 2.83
C PHE A 112 5.08 15.11 1.85
N ARG A 113 5.15 16.42 2.08
CA ARG A 113 5.87 17.36 1.24
C ARG A 113 7.37 17.05 1.23
N ALA A 114 7.98 16.86 2.41
CA ALA A 114 9.39 16.48 2.54
C ALA A 114 9.70 15.19 1.76
N TYR A 115 8.81 14.19 1.84
CA TYR A 115 8.94 12.94 1.10
C TYR A 115 8.90 13.15 -0.42
N LEU A 116 7.95 13.94 -0.94
CA LEU A 116 7.83 14.23 -2.37
C LEU A 116 9.08 14.97 -2.88
N ASP A 117 9.54 15.97 -2.16
CA ASP A 117 10.73 16.76 -2.52
C ASP A 117 11.99 15.91 -2.58
N SER A 118 12.09 14.89 -1.73
CA SER A 118 13.25 13.99 -1.72
C SER A 118 13.19 12.92 -2.81
N ARG A 119 12.01 12.36 -3.10
CA ARG A 119 11.90 11.14 -3.90
C ARG A 119 11.15 11.27 -5.22
N HIS A 120 10.35 12.31 -5.37
CA HIS A 120 9.39 12.45 -6.47
C HIS A 120 9.40 13.83 -7.14
N ARG A 121 10.52 14.55 -7.10
CA ARG A 121 10.66 15.90 -7.68
C ARG A 121 10.20 16.05 -9.13
N HIS A 122 10.18 14.97 -9.89
CA HIS A 122 9.78 14.95 -11.30
C HIS A 122 8.59 14.01 -11.56
N GLY A 123 7.89 13.62 -10.50
CA GLY A 123 6.72 12.73 -10.61
C GLY A 123 5.42 13.51 -10.66
N GLY A 124 4.34 12.88 -11.12
CA GLY A 124 3.01 13.51 -11.22
C GLY A 124 2.38 13.97 -9.90
N MET A 125 3.04 13.73 -8.76
CA MET A 125 2.62 14.21 -7.44
C MET A 125 3.51 15.36 -6.92
N ALA A 126 4.50 15.80 -7.69
CA ALA A 126 5.46 16.80 -7.25
C ALA A 126 4.83 18.15 -6.87
N ASP A 127 3.74 18.51 -7.56
CA ASP A 127 3.06 19.79 -7.39
C ASP A 127 1.82 19.71 -6.50
N MET A 128 1.62 18.59 -5.79
CA MET A 128 0.47 18.43 -4.89
C MET A 128 0.48 19.48 -3.76
N THR A 129 -0.61 20.23 -3.68
CA THR A 129 -0.85 21.24 -2.66
C THR A 129 -1.40 20.63 -1.37
N VAL A 130 -1.57 21.46 -0.33
CA VAL A 130 -2.28 21.07 0.90
C VAL A 130 -3.70 20.59 0.61
N LEU A 131 -4.40 21.24 -0.33
CA LEU A 131 -5.75 20.86 -0.73
C LEU A 131 -5.78 19.51 -1.44
N ASP A 132 -4.83 19.26 -2.33
CA ASP A 132 -4.71 17.96 -3.02
C ASP A 132 -4.44 16.83 -2.03
N TYR A 133 -3.61 17.11 -1.01
CA TYR A 133 -3.37 16.15 0.09
C TYR A 133 -4.64 15.89 0.90
N ALA A 134 -5.38 16.94 1.26
CA ALA A 134 -6.63 16.81 1.98
C ALA A 134 -7.64 15.99 1.17
N MET A 135 -7.81 16.28 -0.11
CA MET A 135 -8.66 15.49 -1.00
C MET A 135 -8.19 14.02 -1.12
N MET A 136 -6.88 13.77 -1.16
CA MET A 136 -6.35 12.39 -1.20
C MET A 136 -6.74 11.59 0.05
N VAL A 137 -6.85 12.24 1.20
CA VAL A 137 -7.16 11.62 2.49
C VAL A 137 -8.67 11.51 2.71
N GLU A 138 -9.42 12.58 2.45
CA GLU A 138 -10.84 12.70 2.82
C GLU A 138 -11.81 12.29 1.72
N ASP A 139 -11.44 12.49 0.43
CA ASP A 139 -12.31 12.16 -0.71
C ASP A 139 -12.32 10.65 -0.96
N SER A 140 -12.92 9.94 -0.02
CA SER A 140 -13.00 8.49 -0.05
C SER A 140 -14.38 8.03 0.40
N HIS A 141 -15.06 7.29 -0.50
CA HIS A 141 -16.31 6.59 -0.19
C HIS A 141 -16.08 5.15 0.29
N VAL A 142 -14.83 4.77 0.57
CA VAL A 142 -14.47 3.48 1.12
C VAL A 142 -13.92 3.62 2.53
N GLU A 143 -13.95 2.55 3.31
CA GLU A 143 -13.41 2.57 4.67
C GLU A 143 -11.88 2.73 4.62
N THR A 144 -11.42 3.95 4.92
CA THR A 144 -10.02 4.33 4.91
C THR A 144 -9.55 4.70 6.31
N ARG A 145 -8.36 4.30 6.68
CA ARG A 145 -7.68 4.61 7.93
C ARG A 145 -6.31 5.23 7.64
N ILE A 146 -5.88 6.12 8.52
CA ILE A 146 -4.50 6.58 8.58
C ILE A 146 -3.78 5.80 9.69
N ILE A 147 -2.57 5.33 9.38
CA ILE A 147 -1.65 4.85 10.41
C ILE A 147 -0.53 5.87 10.52
N GLU A 148 -0.49 6.59 11.64
CA GLU A 148 0.59 7.50 11.99
C GLU A 148 1.68 6.75 12.73
N TYR A 149 2.92 6.93 12.30
CA TYR A 149 4.10 6.35 12.95
C TYR A 149 4.86 7.47 13.64
N ARG A 150 4.86 7.41 14.97
CA ARG A 150 5.47 8.42 15.83
C ARG A 150 6.65 7.86 16.56
N LYS A 151 7.74 8.64 16.62
CA LYS A 151 8.96 8.30 17.34
C LYS A 151 8.83 8.76 18.78
N ARG A 152 9.03 7.86 19.72
CA ARG A 152 9.05 8.20 21.14
C ARG A 152 10.27 9.07 21.45
N GLY A 153 10.03 10.24 22.02
CA GLY A 153 11.08 11.06 22.60
C GLY A 153 11.45 10.60 24.03
N PRO A 154 12.59 11.04 24.57
CA PRO A 154 12.97 10.73 25.95
C PRO A 154 11.95 11.19 26.99
N ASP A 155 11.13 12.20 26.68
CA ASP A 155 10.13 12.79 27.60
C ASP A 155 8.68 12.33 27.31
N SER A 156 8.45 11.32 26.51
CA SER A 156 7.12 10.87 26.07
C SER A 156 6.28 10.16 27.16
N GLY A 157 6.76 10.16 28.41
CA GLY A 157 6.27 9.26 29.46
C GLY A 157 4.90 9.57 30.07
N ILE A 158 4.36 10.79 30.05
CA ILE A 158 3.11 11.12 30.77
C ILE A 158 2.17 12.07 30.00
N THR A 159 2.66 12.86 29.07
CA THR A 159 1.85 13.93 28.43
C THR A 159 1.62 13.78 26.94
N GLY A 160 2.17 12.74 26.27
CA GLY A 160 2.12 12.61 24.80
C GLY A 160 2.78 13.76 24.03
N ARG A 161 3.40 14.70 24.73
CA ARG A 161 4.16 15.81 24.14
C ARG A 161 5.58 15.34 23.86
N GLY A 162 5.98 15.35 22.58
CA GLY A 162 7.35 15.02 22.16
C GLY A 162 7.45 13.82 21.23
N GLU A 163 6.32 13.28 20.76
CA GLU A 163 6.32 12.24 19.75
C GLU A 163 6.32 12.87 18.34
N GLU A 164 7.44 12.74 17.64
CA GLU A 164 7.62 13.24 16.28
C GLU A 164 6.92 12.32 15.29
N LEU A 165 6.06 12.86 14.43
CA LEU A 165 5.48 12.11 13.30
C LEU A 165 6.54 11.91 12.23
N ILE A 166 6.90 10.66 11.96
CA ILE A 166 7.96 10.32 11.01
C ILE A 166 7.48 9.55 9.77
N ALA A 167 6.30 8.96 9.82
CA ALA A 167 5.70 8.29 8.66
C ALA A 167 4.19 8.18 8.77
N VAL A 168 3.55 8.05 7.61
CA VAL A 168 2.10 7.89 7.49
C VAL A 168 1.79 6.83 6.44
N ALA A 169 0.80 6.00 6.71
CA ALA A 169 0.23 5.09 5.73
C ALA A 169 -1.28 5.29 5.61
N LEU A 170 -1.74 5.52 4.39
CA LEU A 170 -3.15 5.52 4.02
C LEU A 170 -3.55 4.08 3.67
N THR A 171 -4.53 3.55 4.38
CA THR A 171 -4.87 2.13 4.35
C THR A 171 -6.37 1.94 4.23
N ASP A 172 -6.81 1.16 3.24
CA ASP A 172 -8.21 0.76 3.15
C ASP A 172 -8.43 -0.54 3.94
N VAL A 173 -9.57 -0.59 4.62
CA VAL A 173 -10.05 -1.80 5.29
C VAL A 173 -10.95 -2.54 4.33
N LEU A 174 -10.56 -3.78 4.01
CA LEU A 174 -11.30 -4.68 3.14
C LEU A 174 -11.91 -5.80 3.97
N SER A 175 -12.88 -6.52 3.40
CA SER A 175 -13.52 -7.66 4.07
C SER A 175 -12.53 -8.77 4.46
N ASP A 176 -11.44 -8.93 3.71
CA ASP A 176 -10.44 -9.98 3.91
C ASP A 176 -9.03 -9.46 4.18
N GLY A 177 -8.82 -8.15 4.32
CA GLY A 177 -7.47 -7.65 4.46
C GLY A 177 -7.31 -6.16 4.63
N LEU A 178 -6.07 -5.73 4.76
CA LEU A 178 -5.66 -4.33 4.74
C LEU A 178 -5.00 -4.03 3.39
N SER A 179 -5.43 -2.97 2.72
CA SER A 179 -4.83 -2.52 1.46
C SER A 179 -4.01 -1.25 1.69
N MET A 180 -2.70 -1.34 1.53
CA MET A 180 -1.80 -0.19 1.63
C MET A 180 -1.91 0.66 0.36
N VAL A 181 -2.68 1.74 0.43
CA VAL A 181 -2.96 2.63 -0.71
C VAL A 181 -1.76 3.50 -1.01
N TYR A 182 -1.29 4.23 -0.01
CA TYR A 182 -0.14 5.10 -0.11
C TYR A 182 0.61 5.17 1.22
N SER A 183 1.92 5.39 1.17
CA SER A 183 2.72 5.60 2.37
C SER A 183 3.91 6.50 2.08
N PHE A 184 4.25 7.33 3.06
CA PHE A 184 5.36 8.28 3.00
C PHE A 184 6.02 8.44 4.36
N PHE A 185 7.23 8.93 4.39
CA PHE A 185 8.03 9.04 5.62
C PHE A 185 9.10 10.11 5.49
N GLU A 186 9.58 10.59 6.62
CA GLU A 186 10.65 11.58 6.71
C GLU A 186 11.93 11.09 6.01
N PRO A 187 12.46 11.85 5.04
CA PRO A 187 13.66 11.45 4.30
C PRO A 187 14.89 11.20 5.19
N GLY A 188 15.00 11.88 6.33
CA GLY A 188 16.08 11.67 7.30
C GLY A 188 16.11 10.27 7.92
N GLU A 189 14.99 9.55 7.91
CA GLU A 189 14.84 8.22 8.52
C GLU A 189 15.09 7.04 7.53
N VAL A 190 15.80 7.29 6.43
CA VAL A 190 16.10 6.26 5.40
C VAL A 190 16.79 5.02 5.98
N SER A 191 17.71 5.21 6.94
CA SER A 191 18.45 4.12 7.59
C SER A 191 17.55 3.13 8.32
N ARG A 192 16.36 3.55 8.73
CA ARG A 192 15.36 2.73 9.44
C ARG A 192 14.57 1.77 8.55
N SER A 193 14.68 1.92 7.23
CA SER A 193 13.90 1.10 6.27
C SER A 193 12.38 1.23 6.48
N MET A 194 11.90 2.46 6.67
CA MET A 194 10.50 2.77 7.05
C MET A 194 9.45 2.11 6.16
N GLY A 195 9.62 2.10 4.83
CA GLY A 195 8.67 1.43 3.94
C GLY A 195 8.52 -0.07 4.22
N THR A 196 9.62 -0.74 4.57
CA THR A 196 9.60 -2.15 5.00
C THR A 196 8.93 -2.30 6.38
N PHE A 197 9.25 -1.42 7.32
CA PHE A 197 8.68 -1.44 8.66
C PHE A 197 7.16 -1.27 8.63
N MET A 198 6.64 -0.32 7.85
CA MET A 198 5.21 -0.09 7.70
C MET A 198 4.48 -1.34 7.16
N ILE A 199 5.07 -2.06 6.19
CA ILE A 199 4.49 -3.33 5.71
C ILE A 199 4.47 -4.39 6.81
N LEU A 200 5.55 -4.54 7.57
CA LEU A 200 5.63 -5.50 8.68
C LEU A 200 4.60 -5.19 9.78
N ASP A 201 4.39 -3.90 10.09
CA ASP A 201 3.35 -3.47 11.02
C ASP A 201 1.93 -3.77 10.48
N HIS A 202 1.67 -3.53 9.20
CA HIS A 202 0.38 -3.88 8.58
C HIS A 202 0.12 -5.38 8.62
N ILE A 203 1.13 -6.22 8.39
CA ILE A 203 0.99 -7.67 8.54
C ILE A 203 0.65 -8.04 10.00
N ALA A 204 1.32 -7.42 10.97
CA ALA A 204 1.01 -7.65 12.38
C ALA A 204 -0.39 -7.15 12.76
N ARG A 205 -0.86 -6.03 12.19
CA ARG A 205 -2.23 -5.50 12.37
C ARG A 205 -3.27 -6.43 11.79
N ALA A 206 -3.10 -6.85 10.54
CA ALA A 206 -4.01 -7.79 9.88
C ALA A 206 -4.17 -9.06 10.72
N ARG A 207 -3.07 -9.64 11.21
CA ARG A 207 -3.11 -10.81 12.09
C ARG A 207 -3.89 -10.57 13.37
N ARG A 208 -3.67 -9.43 14.06
CA ARG A 208 -4.41 -9.09 15.28
C ARG A 208 -5.90 -8.91 15.05
N GLN A 209 -6.29 -8.48 13.85
CA GLN A 209 -7.67 -8.30 13.42
C GLN A 209 -8.30 -9.56 12.81
N GLY A 210 -7.56 -10.67 12.72
CA GLY A 210 -8.04 -11.91 12.09
C GLY A 210 -8.15 -11.82 10.56
N LEU A 211 -7.58 -10.77 9.94
CA LEU A 211 -7.61 -10.58 8.50
C LEU A 211 -6.51 -11.39 7.82
N PRO A 212 -6.85 -12.23 6.81
CA PRO A 212 -5.87 -13.11 6.18
C PRO A 212 -4.83 -12.39 5.32
N TYR A 213 -5.11 -11.18 4.78
CA TYR A 213 -4.25 -10.59 3.78
C TYR A 213 -3.81 -9.15 4.07
N VAL A 214 -2.62 -8.80 3.51
CA VAL A 214 -2.17 -7.41 3.32
C VAL A 214 -1.87 -7.20 1.85
N TYR A 215 -2.62 -6.32 1.19
CA TYR A 215 -2.46 -5.99 -0.22
C TYR A 215 -1.40 -4.92 -0.38
N LEU A 216 -0.36 -5.21 -1.18
CA LEU A 216 0.76 -4.31 -1.43
C LEU A 216 0.67 -3.59 -2.79
N GLY A 217 -0.40 -3.84 -3.55
CA GLY A 217 -0.55 -3.36 -4.91
C GLY A 217 0.35 -4.09 -5.90
N TYR A 218 0.88 -3.40 -6.92
CA TYR A 218 1.62 -4.06 -7.99
C TYR A 218 3.07 -4.36 -7.59
N TRP A 219 3.50 -5.58 -7.85
CA TRP A 219 4.88 -5.98 -8.02
C TRP A 219 5.21 -5.99 -9.52
N ILE A 220 6.43 -5.59 -9.87
CA ILE A 220 6.88 -5.52 -11.26
C ILE A 220 8.31 -6.05 -11.27
N GLU A 221 8.50 -7.19 -11.90
CA GLU A 221 9.80 -7.82 -12.02
C GLU A 221 10.80 -6.90 -12.74
N GLY A 222 12.01 -6.80 -12.19
CA GLY A 222 13.07 -5.93 -12.72
C GLY A 222 12.89 -4.45 -12.44
N SER A 223 11.79 -4.02 -11.80
CA SER A 223 11.61 -2.65 -11.38
C SER A 223 12.22 -2.42 -9.99
N LYS A 224 13.37 -1.72 -9.92
CA LYS A 224 14.03 -1.37 -8.65
C LYS A 224 13.08 -0.74 -7.61
N LYS A 225 12.04 -0.05 -8.08
CA LYS A 225 11.03 0.61 -7.21
C LYS A 225 10.02 -0.39 -6.63
N MET A 226 9.77 -1.55 -7.27
CA MET A 226 8.69 -2.46 -6.91
C MET A 226 9.16 -3.84 -6.49
N ASP A 227 10.42 -4.20 -6.80
CA ASP A 227 10.97 -5.54 -6.60
C ASP A 227 11.01 -6.00 -5.13
N TYR A 228 11.17 -5.06 -4.20
CA TYR A 228 11.21 -5.34 -2.77
C TYR A 228 9.97 -6.09 -2.23
N LYS A 229 8.83 -5.98 -2.91
CA LYS A 229 7.58 -6.65 -2.51
C LYS A 229 7.66 -8.18 -2.61
N ALA A 230 8.52 -8.71 -3.48
CA ALA A 230 8.73 -10.15 -3.62
C ALA A 230 9.29 -10.83 -2.36
N ARG A 231 9.86 -10.06 -1.43
CA ARG A 231 10.50 -10.59 -0.21
C ARG A 231 9.51 -10.93 0.93
N PHE A 232 8.27 -10.45 0.84
CA PHE A 232 7.26 -10.69 1.89
C PHE A 232 6.52 -12.00 1.61
N LEU A 233 7.09 -13.11 2.05
CA LEU A 233 6.60 -14.48 1.81
C LEU A 233 6.08 -15.12 3.10
N PRO A 234 5.04 -16.00 3.02
CA PRO A 234 4.33 -16.36 1.80
C PRO A 234 3.42 -15.23 1.31
N GLN A 235 3.29 -15.12 -0.01
CA GLN A 235 2.41 -14.15 -0.65
C GLN A 235 1.58 -14.80 -1.75
N GLN A 236 0.57 -14.11 -2.21
CA GLN A 236 -0.15 -14.50 -3.42
C GLN A 236 0.05 -13.45 -4.52
N ARG A 237 0.14 -13.92 -5.75
CA ARG A 237 0.23 -13.11 -6.97
C ARG A 237 -0.94 -13.40 -7.87
N LEU A 238 -1.58 -12.36 -8.39
CA LEU A 238 -2.72 -12.51 -9.27
C LEU A 238 -2.28 -12.87 -10.69
N ALA A 239 -2.60 -14.08 -11.11
CA ALA A 239 -2.45 -14.59 -12.47
C ALA A 239 -3.81 -14.65 -13.18
N PRO A 240 -3.85 -14.92 -14.50
CA PRO A 240 -5.12 -15.13 -15.21
C PRO A 240 -5.99 -16.26 -14.64
N SER A 241 -5.37 -17.25 -14.01
CA SER A 241 -6.03 -18.39 -13.34
C SER A 241 -6.48 -18.08 -11.90
N GLY A 242 -6.22 -16.88 -11.37
CA GLY A 242 -6.53 -16.47 -10.01
C GLY A 242 -5.29 -16.19 -9.16
N TRP A 243 -5.49 -16.12 -7.84
CA TRP A 243 -4.42 -15.85 -6.87
C TRP A 243 -3.54 -17.10 -6.66
N LEU A 244 -2.31 -17.03 -7.15
CA LEU A 244 -1.32 -18.11 -7.02
C LEU A 244 -0.43 -17.86 -5.80
N ARG A 245 -0.25 -18.88 -4.98
CA ARG A 245 0.61 -18.86 -3.82
C ARG A 245 2.10 -18.93 -4.23
N ILE A 246 2.91 -18.08 -3.61
CA ILE A 246 4.36 -18.04 -3.75
C ILE A 246 4.97 -18.25 -2.37
N GLU A 247 5.81 -19.27 -2.26
CA GLU A 247 6.52 -19.62 -1.03
C GLU A 247 7.95 -19.07 -1.03
N ALA A 248 8.54 -18.98 0.16
CA ALA A 248 9.99 -18.90 0.27
C ALA A 248 10.59 -20.19 -0.34
N GLN A 249 11.57 -20.04 -1.22
CA GLN A 249 12.38 -21.20 -1.62
C GLN A 249 13.01 -21.74 -0.33
N GLY A 250 12.63 -22.96 0.06
CA GLY A 250 13.27 -23.65 1.15
C GLY A 250 14.77 -23.74 0.85
N ASP A 251 15.61 -23.42 1.82
CA ASP A 251 16.99 -23.89 1.78
C ASP A 251 16.91 -25.42 1.58
N ALA A 252 17.27 -25.87 0.39
CA ALA A 252 17.46 -27.27 0.14
C ALA A 252 18.56 -27.73 1.12
N THR A 253 18.15 -28.24 2.26
CA THR A 253 19.03 -29.04 3.10
C THR A 253 19.49 -30.20 2.24
N SER A 254 20.73 -30.12 1.78
CA SER A 254 21.47 -31.27 1.24
C SER A 254 21.35 -32.36 2.29
N GLU A 255 20.54 -33.40 2.01
CA GLU A 255 20.65 -34.66 2.70
C GLU A 255 22.08 -35.19 2.48
N PRO A 256 22.78 -35.57 3.52
CA PRO A 256 24.03 -36.33 3.33
C PRO A 256 23.67 -37.66 2.69
N GLN A 257 24.22 -37.91 1.52
CA GLN A 257 24.23 -39.25 0.95
C GLN A 257 25.23 -40.08 1.77
N ASP A 258 24.73 -41.05 2.50
CA ASP A 258 25.48 -42.17 3.07
C ASP A 258 25.92 -43.15 1.96
#